data_08775d87039b7796a692cd1c142443d5
#
_entry.id   08775d87039b7796a692cd1c142443d5
#
_cell.length_a   1.000
_cell.length_b   1.000
_cell.length_c   1.000
_cell.angle_alpha   90.00
_cell.angle_beta   90.00
_cell.angle_gamma   90.00
#
_symmetry.space_group_name_H-M   'P 1'
#
loop_
_entity.id
_entity.type
_entity.pdbx_description
1 polymer ?
#
loop_
_entity_poly.entity_id
_entity_poly.type
_entity_poly.pdbx_seq_one_letter_code
_entity_poly.pdbx_strand_id
1 'polypeptide(L)'
;MMYPASWKRADCPPILGERDWAFEAQPNPHLNGRRLSMSMGKVLGGGSSINVMIWARGHKNDWDYFASEAGDPAWNYQSVLNIYRRIEDWHGTPDPEYRGTGGLVFVQPAPDPNPIARAMLEGARSVGVPTFDSTNGRMMESAGGCAIADLRARDGQRLSIFRSYTFPCMDRPNLTVLTNALVTRVTFEGNRATGVEVAYDGKVQCIGAGLEVVLSLGAIHTPKVLSNPALATEASCDASEYP
;
A
#
# COMPACT_ATOMS: atom_id res chain seq x y z
N MET A 1 -18.90 12.20 -7.59
CA MET A 1 -20.03 11.37 -7.12
C MET A 1 -20.41 11.86 -5.73
N MET A 2 -21.53 12.57 -5.62
CA MET A 2 -22.03 13.14 -4.37
C MET A 2 -22.66 12.00 -3.56
N TYR A 3 -22.18 11.75 -2.35
CA TYR A 3 -22.82 10.81 -1.43
C TYR A 3 -24.17 11.41 -0.96
N PRO A 4 -25.26 10.64 -0.94
CA PRO A 4 -26.54 11.14 -0.42
C PRO A 4 -26.40 11.52 1.05
N ALA A 5 -26.99 12.64 1.44
CA ALA A 5 -26.94 13.21 2.80
C ALA A 5 -27.60 12.33 3.91
N SER A 6 -28.14 11.17 3.55
CA SER A 6 -28.86 10.26 4.45
C SER A 6 -28.03 9.12 5.05
N TRP A 7 -26.73 9.05 4.79
CA TRP A 7 -25.89 7.95 5.29
C TRP A 7 -25.48 8.19 6.75
N LYS A 8 -26.28 7.67 7.67
CA LYS A 8 -25.86 7.52 9.07
C LYS A 8 -24.81 6.42 9.16
N ARG A 9 -23.74 6.66 9.86
CA ARG A 9 -22.56 5.77 9.99
C ARG A 9 -22.92 4.34 10.47
N ALA A 10 -24.07 4.16 11.11
CA ALA A 10 -24.55 2.88 11.61
C ALA A 10 -25.24 1.97 10.56
N ASP A 11 -25.68 2.55 9.43
CA ASP A 11 -26.45 1.82 8.40
C ASP A 11 -25.62 1.55 7.13
N CYS A 12 -24.34 1.87 7.15
CA CYS A 12 -23.46 1.59 6.03
C CYS A 12 -23.03 0.11 6.11
N PRO A 13 -23.48 -0.76 5.17
CA PRO A 13 -22.84 -2.05 5.05
C PRO A 13 -21.35 -1.81 4.82
N PRO A 14 -20.46 -2.67 5.30
CA PRO A 14 -19.03 -2.47 5.09
C PRO A 14 -18.82 -2.21 3.59
N ILE A 15 -18.42 -0.97 3.26
CA ILE A 15 -18.27 -0.48 1.87
C ILE A 15 -17.42 -1.43 1.03
N LEU A 16 -16.63 -2.25 1.69
CA LEU A 16 -15.67 -3.17 1.12
C LEU A 16 -16.15 -4.63 1.11
N GLY A 17 -17.13 -5.00 1.94
CA GLY A 17 -17.70 -6.36 1.99
C GLY A 17 -16.64 -7.46 2.02
N GLU A 18 -16.76 -8.45 1.15
CA GLU A 18 -15.82 -9.57 1.02
C GLU A 18 -14.41 -9.17 0.54
N ARG A 19 -14.22 -7.92 0.10
CA ARG A 19 -12.94 -7.38 -0.36
C ARG A 19 -12.07 -6.80 0.76
N ASP A 20 -12.53 -6.90 1.99
CA ASP A 20 -11.81 -6.48 3.19
C ASP A 20 -11.52 -7.71 4.07
N TRP A 21 -10.30 -7.77 4.64
CA TRP A 21 -9.97 -8.74 5.66
C TRP A 21 -10.70 -8.48 6.99
N ALA A 22 -11.22 -7.27 7.16
CA ALA A 22 -12.01 -6.82 8.32
C ALA A 22 -11.35 -7.13 9.68
N PHE A 23 -10.05 -6.84 9.79
CA PHE A 23 -9.36 -7.00 11.06
C PHE A 23 -9.91 -6.07 12.15
N GLU A 24 -9.96 -6.55 13.37
CA GLU A 24 -10.23 -5.75 14.56
C GLU A 24 -9.04 -5.77 15.51
N ALA A 25 -8.63 -4.59 15.97
CA ALA A 25 -7.65 -4.46 17.04
C ALA A 25 -8.25 -4.93 18.39
N GLN A 26 -7.39 -5.41 19.29
CA GLN A 26 -7.81 -5.68 20.66
C GLN A 26 -8.31 -4.39 21.34
N PRO A 27 -9.20 -4.50 22.35
CA PRO A 27 -9.63 -3.33 23.10
C PRO A 27 -8.43 -2.57 23.66
N ASN A 28 -8.39 -1.26 23.41
CA ASN A 28 -7.29 -0.42 23.89
C ASN A 28 -7.76 0.43 25.10
N PRO A 29 -7.15 0.25 26.30
CA PRO A 29 -7.51 1.02 27.47
C PRO A 29 -7.38 2.53 27.28
N HIS A 30 -6.38 2.98 26.53
CA HIS A 30 -6.17 4.41 26.21
C HIS A 30 -7.21 4.99 25.26
N LEU A 31 -8.05 4.16 24.67
CA LEU A 31 -9.18 4.54 23.81
C LEU A 31 -10.52 4.16 24.45
N ASN A 32 -10.62 4.21 25.77
CA ASN A 32 -11.82 3.84 26.53
C ASN A 32 -12.31 2.42 26.24
N GLY A 33 -11.40 1.48 26.05
CA GLY A 33 -11.71 0.08 25.76
C GLY A 33 -12.24 -0.18 24.35
N ARG A 34 -12.19 0.81 23.44
CA ARG A 34 -12.69 0.63 22.07
C ARG A 34 -11.80 -0.32 21.26
N ARG A 35 -12.43 -1.11 20.42
CA ARG A 35 -11.81 -1.83 19.32
C ARG A 35 -11.76 -0.93 18.09
N LEU A 36 -10.67 -0.97 17.36
CA LEU A 36 -10.53 -0.26 16.08
C LEU A 36 -10.62 -1.27 14.93
N SER A 37 -11.47 -0.97 13.97
CA SER A 37 -11.48 -1.70 12.70
C SER A 37 -10.28 -1.29 11.86
N MET A 38 -9.59 -2.28 11.28
CA MET A 38 -8.39 -2.12 10.47
C MET A 38 -8.65 -2.75 9.09
N SER A 39 -9.20 -1.94 8.19
CA SER A 39 -9.51 -2.39 6.83
C SER A 39 -8.24 -2.66 6.03
N MET A 40 -8.12 -3.87 5.51
CA MET A 40 -7.02 -4.32 4.64
C MET A 40 -7.58 -5.00 3.40
N GLY A 41 -7.08 -4.64 2.22
CA GLY A 41 -7.61 -5.17 0.96
C GLY A 41 -7.42 -6.67 0.80
N LYS A 42 -8.54 -7.38 0.62
CA LYS A 42 -8.61 -8.81 0.25
C LYS A 42 -8.98 -8.93 -1.23
N VAL A 43 -8.13 -8.38 -2.08
CA VAL A 43 -8.37 -8.23 -3.51
C VAL A 43 -7.05 -8.03 -4.24
N LEU A 44 -6.99 -8.32 -5.54
CA LEU A 44 -5.83 -8.00 -6.38
C LEU A 44 -5.49 -6.50 -6.27
N GLY A 45 -4.22 -6.20 -5.96
CA GLY A 45 -3.76 -4.85 -5.65
C GLY A 45 -3.86 -4.47 -4.17
N GLY A 46 -4.42 -5.34 -3.31
CA GLY A 46 -4.46 -5.15 -1.86
C GLY A 46 -5.06 -3.81 -1.45
N GLY A 47 -4.41 -3.12 -0.51
CA GLY A 47 -4.85 -1.81 -0.01
C GLY A 47 -5.00 -0.75 -1.11
N SER A 48 -4.22 -0.83 -2.19
CA SER A 48 -4.33 0.13 -3.29
C SER A 48 -5.66 0.05 -4.06
N SER A 49 -6.37 -1.08 -3.94
CA SER A 49 -7.67 -1.27 -4.57
C SER A 49 -8.86 -0.81 -3.70
N ILE A 50 -8.62 -0.52 -2.41
CA ILE A 50 -9.67 -0.11 -1.48
C ILE A 50 -9.42 1.23 -0.78
N ASN A 51 -8.19 1.77 -0.79
CA ASN A 51 -7.84 3.03 -0.14
C ASN A 51 -8.53 4.25 -0.78
N VAL A 52 -8.32 5.44 -0.22
CA VAL A 52 -8.91 6.68 -0.74
C VAL A 52 -8.12 7.31 -1.90
N MET A 53 -7.23 6.56 -2.54
CA MET A 53 -6.45 6.94 -3.73
C MET A 53 -5.43 8.07 -3.53
N ILE A 54 -5.23 8.55 -2.32
CA ILE A 54 -4.21 9.55 -2.02
C ILE A 54 -2.83 8.97 -2.29
N TRP A 55 -1.98 9.75 -2.97
CA TRP A 55 -0.57 9.48 -3.13
C TRP A 55 0.22 10.32 -2.14
N ALA A 56 0.86 9.68 -1.17
CA ALA A 56 1.71 10.31 -0.18
C ALA A 56 3.01 9.52 -0.03
N ARG A 57 4.15 10.20 -0.17
CA ARG A 57 5.48 9.58 -0.20
C ARG A 57 6.17 9.56 1.16
N GLY A 58 5.59 10.20 2.17
CA GLY A 58 6.19 10.37 3.49
C GLY A 58 7.16 11.57 3.56
N HIS A 59 7.54 11.93 4.75
CA HIS A 59 8.40 13.06 5.05
C HIS A 59 9.88 12.65 5.01
N LYS A 60 10.77 13.61 4.70
CA LYS A 60 12.22 13.40 4.68
C LYS A 60 12.74 12.74 5.96
N ASN A 61 12.30 13.23 7.12
CA ASN A 61 12.77 12.73 8.41
C ASN A 61 12.40 11.27 8.65
N ASP A 62 11.25 10.80 8.12
CA ASP A 62 10.83 9.40 8.26
C ASP A 62 11.80 8.49 7.50
N TRP A 63 12.17 8.86 6.28
CA TRP A 63 13.10 8.08 5.46
C TRP A 63 14.52 8.10 6.00
N ASP A 64 15.01 9.26 6.46
CA ASP A 64 16.33 9.36 7.08
C ASP A 64 16.37 8.57 8.40
N TYR A 65 15.26 8.52 9.15
CA TYR A 65 15.12 7.66 10.32
C TYR A 65 15.18 6.18 9.96
N PHE A 66 14.44 5.74 8.91
CA PHE A 66 14.52 4.35 8.44
C PHE A 66 15.93 3.95 8.01
N ALA A 67 16.66 4.83 7.34
CA ALA A 67 18.05 4.57 6.98
C ALA A 67 18.95 4.37 8.23
N SER A 68 18.71 5.16 9.26
CA SER A 68 19.44 5.04 10.54
C SER A 68 19.13 3.72 11.25
N GLU A 69 17.84 3.36 11.36
CA GLU A 69 17.42 2.11 12.02
C GLU A 69 17.86 0.87 11.26
N ALA A 70 17.82 0.92 9.92
CA ALA A 70 18.26 -0.19 9.08
C ALA A 70 19.79 -0.30 8.96
N GLY A 71 20.53 0.76 9.30
CA GLY A 71 21.98 0.86 9.04
C GLY A 71 22.30 0.85 7.54
N ASP A 72 21.35 1.25 6.68
CA ASP A 72 21.48 1.17 5.21
C ASP A 72 21.04 2.49 4.56
N PRO A 73 21.98 3.24 3.91
CA PRO A 73 21.67 4.50 3.25
C PRO A 73 20.75 4.38 2.05
N ALA A 74 20.48 3.18 1.53
CA ALA A 74 19.49 2.96 0.47
C ALA A 74 18.09 3.39 0.89
N TRP A 75 17.80 3.47 2.18
CA TRP A 75 16.55 3.92 2.76
C TRP A 75 16.49 5.42 3.07
N ASN A 76 17.57 6.20 2.84
CA ASN A 76 17.53 7.63 3.10
C ASN A 76 16.59 8.35 2.12
N TYR A 77 16.18 9.55 2.49
CA TYR A 77 15.24 10.34 1.70
C TYR A 77 15.67 10.53 0.25
N GLN A 78 16.93 10.85 -0.02
CA GLN A 78 17.39 11.09 -1.38
C GLN A 78 17.33 9.83 -2.25
N SER A 79 17.72 8.68 -1.72
CA SER A 79 17.64 7.39 -2.41
C SER A 79 16.19 7.04 -2.74
N VAL A 80 15.31 7.19 -1.76
CA VAL A 80 13.88 6.91 -1.89
C VAL A 80 13.17 7.90 -2.82
N LEU A 81 13.53 9.19 -2.79
CA LEU A 81 13.02 10.19 -3.72
C LEU A 81 13.34 9.82 -5.18
N ASN A 82 14.56 9.36 -5.44
CA ASN A 82 14.95 8.89 -6.78
C ASN A 82 14.12 7.69 -7.24
N ILE A 83 13.78 6.77 -6.32
CA ILE A 83 12.88 5.64 -6.63
C ILE A 83 11.48 6.14 -6.95
N TYR A 84 10.93 7.03 -6.12
CA TYR A 84 9.61 7.59 -6.34
C TYR A 84 9.51 8.34 -7.68
N ARG A 85 10.52 9.12 -8.03
CA ARG A 85 10.58 9.79 -9.35
C ARG A 85 10.62 8.79 -10.50
N ARG A 86 11.34 7.69 -10.35
CA ARG A 86 11.43 6.65 -11.39
C ARG A 86 10.11 5.90 -11.61
N ILE A 87 9.34 5.64 -10.55
CA ILE A 87 8.10 4.88 -10.65
C ILE A 87 6.88 5.73 -11.00
N GLU A 88 6.95 7.04 -10.80
CA GLU A 88 5.82 7.96 -10.98
C GLU A 88 5.66 8.40 -12.43
N ASP A 89 4.39 8.57 -12.83
CA ASP A 89 3.98 9.28 -14.04
C ASP A 89 3.10 10.47 -13.60
N TRP A 90 3.75 11.62 -13.38
CA TRP A 90 3.11 12.84 -12.89
C TRP A 90 2.42 13.63 -13.99
N HIS A 91 1.15 13.96 -13.79
CA HIS A 91 0.29 14.71 -14.69
C HIS A 91 -0.16 16.07 -14.14
N GLY A 92 0.66 16.73 -13.37
CA GLY A 92 0.49 18.10 -12.89
C GLY A 92 1.54 19.05 -13.45
N THR A 93 1.70 20.21 -12.80
CA THR A 93 2.79 21.14 -13.13
C THR A 93 4.14 20.44 -13.02
N PRO A 94 5.01 20.52 -14.05
CA PRO A 94 6.33 19.91 -14.01
C PRO A 94 7.15 20.38 -12.80
N ASP A 95 7.74 19.43 -12.09
CA ASP A 95 8.63 19.68 -10.96
C ASP A 95 9.75 18.62 -10.98
N PRO A 96 10.81 18.82 -11.75
CA PRO A 96 11.86 17.82 -11.95
C PRO A 96 12.70 17.54 -10.69
N GLU A 97 12.60 18.36 -9.66
CA GLU A 97 13.25 18.12 -8.37
C GLU A 97 12.54 16.99 -7.60
N TYR A 98 11.20 17.02 -7.57
CA TYR A 98 10.41 16.09 -6.75
C TYR A 98 9.60 15.09 -7.56
N ARG A 99 9.24 15.38 -8.79
CA ARG A 99 8.29 14.58 -9.59
C ARG A 99 8.99 13.83 -10.72
N GLY A 100 8.39 12.72 -11.13
CA GLY A 100 8.85 11.92 -12.27
C GLY A 100 7.76 11.73 -13.31
N THR A 101 8.16 11.39 -14.54
CA THR A 101 7.27 11.13 -15.67
C THR A 101 7.63 9.82 -16.33
N GLY A 102 6.65 9.16 -16.97
CA GLY A 102 6.84 7.92 -17.71
C GLY A 102 6.97 6.67 -16.84
N GLY A 103 6.82 6.76 -15.51
CA GLY A 103 6.73 5.61 -14.64
C GLY A 103 5.36 4.92 -14.74
N LEU A 104 5.19 3.80 -14.04
CA LEU A 104 3.95 3.02 -14.10
C LEU A 104 2.87 3.53 -13.13
N VAL A 105 3.21 4.39 -12.19
CA VAL A 105 2.29 4.91 -11.19
C VAL A 105 1.77 6.27 -11.64
N PHE A 106 0.61 6.27 -12.26
CA PHE A 106 -0.08 7.51 -12.61
C PHE A 106 -0.45 8.31 -11.37
N VAL A 107 -0.11 9.59 -11.34
CA VAL A 107 -0.43 10.54 -10.27
C VAL A 107 -0.82 11.89 -10.88
N GLN A 108 -1.87 12.49 -10.35
CA GLN A 108 -2.30 13.84 -10.76
C GLN A 108 -2.75 14.66 -9.55
N PRO A 109 -2.76 16.00 -9.64
CA PRO A 109 -3.48 16.83 -8.69
C PRO A 109 -4.95 16.41 -8.62
N ALA A 110 -5.61 16.63 -7.48
CA ALA A 110 -7.05 16.43 -7.41
C ALA A 110 -7.75 17.29 -8.49
N PRO A 111 -8.46 16.66 -9.46
CA PRO A 111 -9.09 17.39 -10.56
C PRO A 111 -10.27 18.16 -10.07
N ASP A 112 -10.75 18.85 -9.57
CA ASP A 112 -11.93 19.51 -8.99
C ASP A 112 -12.04 19.30 -7.47
N PRO A 113 -11.07 19.81 -6.69
CA PRO A 113 -11.13 19.68 -5.25
C PRO A 113 -12.35 20.44 -4.69
N ASN A 114 -13.00 19.84 -3.68
CA ASN A 114 -14.13 20.44 -3.01
C ASN A 114 -13.80 21.88 -2.58
N PRO A 115 -14.69 22.86 -2.77
CA PRO A 115 -14.45 24.25 -2.36
C PRO A 115 -14.04 24.41 -0.89
N ILE A 116 -14.53 23.54 0.00
CA ILE A 116 -14.11 23.52 1.41
C ILE A 116 -12.60 23.25 1.55
N ALA A 117 -12.01 22.37 0.72
CA ALA A 117 -10.57 22.09 0.77
C ALA A 117 -9.74 23.33 0.41
N ARG A 118 -10.19 24.10 -0.57
CA ARG A 118 -9.56 25.40 -0.94
C ARG A 118 -9.70 26.42 0.19
N ALA A 119 -10.90 26.56 0.76
CA ALA A 119 -11.14 27.45 1.89
C ALA A 119 -10.29 27.07 3.12
N MET A 120 -10.08 25.77 3.37
CA MET A 120 -9.18 25.30 4.44
C MET A 120 -7.73 25.73 4.20
N LEU A 121 -7.23 25.67 2.95
CA LEU A 121 -5.89 26.17 2.62
C LEU A 121 -5.78 27.70 2.81
N GLU A 122 -6.78 28.45 2.41
CA GLU A 122 -6.83 29.91 2.63
C GLU A 122 -6.86 30.24 4.13
N GLY A 123 -7.67 29.51 4.89
CA GLY A 123 -7.70 29.63 6.35
C GLY A 123 -6.35 29.33 6.99
N ALA A 124 -5.67 28.25 6.57
CA ALA A 124 -4.34 27.90 7.03
C ALA A 124 -3.34 29.03 6.73
N ARG A 125 -3.36 29.56 5.49
CA ARG A 125 -2.48 30.68 5.09
C ARG A 125 -2.74 31.93 5.91
N SER A 126 -3.99 32.24 6.24
CA SER A 126 -4.37 33.42 7.00
C SER A 126 -3.83 33.43 8.44
N VAL A 127 -3.54 32.26 9.00
CA VAL A 127 -2.95 32.09 10.33
C VAL A 127 -1.45 31.72 10.29
N GLY A 128 -0.81 31.90 9.14
CA GLY A 128 0.65 31.70 8.98
C GLY A 128 1.11 30.25 8.81
N VAL A 129 0.19 29.30 8.60
CA VAL A 129 0.57 27.90 8.27
C VAL A 129 1.07 27.85 6.82
N PRO A 130 2.26 27.30 6.54
CA PRO A 130 2.75 27.15 5.19
C PRO A 130 1.81 26.35 4.32
N THR A 131 1.59 26.77 3.09
CA THR A 131 0.77 26.06 2.10
C THR A 131 1.60 25.75 0.87
N PHE A 132 1.38 24.58 0.29
CA PHE A 132 2.14 24.06 -0.84
C PHE A 132 1.21 23.61 -1.97
N ASP A 133 1.73 23.53 -3.17
CA ASP A 133 0.96 23.09 -4.36
C ASP A 133 0.72 21.59 -4.38
N SER A 134 1.55 20.82 -3.68
CA SER A 134 1.48 19.36 -3.60
C SER A 134 1.99 18.85 -2.23
N THR A 135 1.42 17.74 -1.79
CA THR A 135 1.91 17.00 -0.62
C THR A 135 3.21 16.24 -0.89
N ASN A 136 3.58 16.04 -2.16
CA ASN A 136 4.75 15.25 -2.59
C ASN A 136 5.84 16.09 -3.26
N GLY A 137 5.92 17.35 -2.94
CA GLY A 137 6.96 18.26 -3.36
C GLY A 137 7.74 18.77 -2.14
N ARG A 138 8.06 20.05 -2.16
CA ARG A 138 8.80 20.76 -1.10
C ARG A 138 8.18 20.55 0.31
N MET A 139 6.89 20.26 0.42
CA MET A 139 6.24 19.97 1.70
C MET A 139 6.88 18.79 2.44
N MET A 140 7.41 17.77 1.73
CA MET A 140 8.07 16.61 2.33
C MET A 140 9.36 16.95 3.10
N GLU A 141 9.91 18.13 2.90
CA GLU A 141 11.14 18.62 3.55
C GLU A 141 10.88 19.75 4.54
N SER A 142 9.65 20.24 4.62
CA SER A 142 9.28 21.38 5.47
C SER A 142 9.01 20.96 6.91
N ALA A 143 9.10 21.92 7.85
CA ALA A 143 8.74 21.69 9.25
C ALA A 143 7.24 21.43 9.48
N GLY A 144 6.43 21.53 8.44
CA GLY A 144 4.98 21.33 8.46
C GLY A 144 4.30 22.18 7.38
N GLY A 145 3.00 22.00 7.23
CA GLY A 145 2.22 22.74 6.25
C GLY A 145 1.02 21.94 5.76
N CYS A 146 0.32 22.48 4.77
CA CYS A 146 -0.80 21.80 4.14
C CYS A 146 -0.83 22.00 2.63
N ALA A 147 -1.39 21.02 1.94
CA ALA A 147 -1.64 21.02 0.51
C ALA A 147 -2.89 20.19 0.20
N ILE A 148 -3.46 20.35 -0.98
CA ILE A 148 -4.43 19.39 -1.50
C ILE A 148 -3.68 18.16 -1.94
N ALA A 149 -4.16 16.97 -1.52
CA ALA A 149 -3.50 15.72 -1.80
C ALA A 149 -3.53 15.35 -3.29
N ASP A 150 -2.44 14.78 -3.79
CA ASP A 150 -2.36 14.19 -5.11
C ASP A 150 -3.08 12.83 -5.15
N LEU A 151 -3.61 12.46 -6.29
CA LEU A 151 -4.46 11.29 -6.45
C LEU A 151 -3.96 10.30 -7.50
N ARG A 152 -4.17 9.03 -7.21
CA ARG A 152 -4.01 7.91 -8.13
C ARG A 152 -5.35 7.52 -8.75
N ALA A 153 -5.93 8.46 -9.45
CA ALA A 153 -7.17 8.27 -10.18
C ALA A 153 -7.04 8.96 -11.55
N ARG A 154 -7.59 8.35 -12.59
CA ARG A 154 -7.67 8.90 -13.94
C ARG A 154 -9.07 8.69 -14.48
N ASP A 155 -9.65 9.71 -15.08
CA ASP A 155 -11.00 9.66 -15.67
C ASP A 155 -12.08 9.15 -14.69
N GLY A 156 -11.98 9.59 -13.42
CA GLY A 156 -12.89 9.16 -12.35
C GLY A 156 -12.67 7.73 -11.86
N GLN A 157 -11.67 7.02 -12.35
CA GLN A 157 -11.38 5.64 -12.01
C GLN A 157 -10.10 5.50 -11.18
N ARG A 158 -10.16 4.64 -10.16
CA ARG A 158 -9.01 4.21 -9.37
C ARG A 158 -7.97 3.50 -10.24
N LEU A 159 -6.70 3.87 -10.09
CA LEU A 159 -5.57 3.11 -10.63
C LEU A 159 -4.85 2.40 -9.49
N SER A 160 -5.24 1.15 -9.22
CA SER A 160 -4.55 0.32 -8.21
C SER A 160 -3.15 -0.09 -8.69
N ILE A 161 -2.28 -0.49 -7.76
CA ILE A 161 -0.94 -1.02 -8.12
C ILE A 161 -1.07 -2.27 -9.00
N PHE A 162 -2.09 -3.10 -8.80
CA PHE A 162 -2.36 -4.21 -9.70
C PHE A 162 -2.59 -3.73 -11.14
N ARG A 163 -3.41 -2.69 -11.34
CA ARG A 163 -3.66 -2.11 -12.67
C ARG A 163 -2.41 -1.47 -13.29
N SER A 164 -1.54 -0.92 -12.45
CA SER A 164 -0.31 -0.26 -12.94
C SER A 164 0.78 -1.27 -13.33
N TYR A 165 0.97 -2.33 -12.57
CA TYR A 165 2.11 -3.24 -12.74
C TYR A 165 1.74 -4.63 -13.25
N THR A 166 0.75 -5.27 -12.64
CA THR A 166 0.48 -6.70 -12.92
C THR A 166 -0.45 -6.87 -14.11
N PHE A 167 -1.54 -6.13 -14.15
CA PHE A 167 -2.56 -6.26 -15.19
C PHE A 167 -2.00 -6.15 -16.63
N PRO A 168 -1.08 -5.21 -16.94
CA PRO A 168 -0.48 -5.12 -18.28
C PRO A 168 0.42 -6.30 -18.66
N CYS A 169 0.74 -7.17 -17.70
CA CYS A 169 1.65 -8.30 -17.88
C CYS A 169 0.96 -9.66 -17.74
N MET A 170 -0.38 -9.69 -17.61
CA MET A 170 -1.13 -10.92 -17.32
C MET A 170 -1.00 -12.01 -18.41
N ASP A 171 -0.70 -11.61 -19.64
CA ASP A 171 -0.53 -12.53 -20.78
C ASP A 171 0.90 -13.12 -20.88
N ARG A 172 1.81 -12.73 -19.99
CA ARG A 172 3.16 -13.27 -20.00
C ARG A 172 3.17 -14.74 -19.59
N PRO A 173 3.79 -15.65 -20.37
CA PRO A 173 3.78 -17.08 -20.09
C PRO A 173 4.55 -17.45 -18.80
N ASN A 174 5.41 -16.55 -18.31
CA ASN A 174 6.18 -16.72 -17.08
C ASN A 174 5.57 -16.04 -15.86
N LEU A 175 4.32 -15.57 -15.95
CA LEU A 175 3.58 -14.96 -14.84
C LEU A 175 2.35 -15.79 -14.51
N THR A 176 2.30 -16.35 -13.31
CA THR A 176 1.10 -17.00 -12.77
C THR A 176 0.56 -16.16 -11.60
N VAL A 177 -0.73 -15.84 -11.63
CA VAL A 177 -1.43 -15.12 -10.55
C VAL A 177 -2.49 -16.04 -9.96
N LEU A 178 -2.25 -16.53 -8.75
CA LEU A 178 -3.21 -17.34 -8.00
C LEU A 178 -4.05 -16.44 -7.11
N THR A 179 -5.37 -16.46 -7.33
CA THR A 179 -6.35 -15.82 -6.44
C THR A 179 -6.96 -16.86 -5.50
N ASN A 180 -7.56 -16.41 -4.39
CA ASN A 180 -8.10 -17.28 -3.34
C ASN A 180 -7.06 -18.26 -2.74
N ALA A 181 -5.79 -17.91 -2.84
CA ALA A 181 -4.66 -18.64 -2.34
C ALA A 181 -4.12 -17.95 -1.07
N LEU A 182 -4.26 -18.58 0.08
CA LEU A 182 -3.82 -18.04 1.36
C LEU A 182 -2.46 -18.63 1.72
N VAL A 183 -1.41 -17.81 1.70
CA VAL A 183 -0.09 -18.20 2.21
C VAL A 183 -0.16 -18.36 3.72
N THR A 184 0.19 -19.53 4.21
CA THR A 184 0.15 -19.89 5.64
C THR A 184 1.52 -19.79 6.29
N ARG A 185 2.58 -20.10 5.55
CA ARG A 185 3.97 -20.01 6.02
C ARG A 185 4.98 -20.00 4.86
N VAL A 186 6.21 -19.61 5.17
CA VAL A 186 7.39 -19.83 4.33
C VAL A 186 8.02 -21.16 4.70
N THR A 187 8.48 -21.93 3.73
CA THR A 187 9.21 -23.19 3.97
C THR A 187 10.71 -22.94 3.91
N PHE A 188 11.49 -23.69 4.70
CA PHE A 188 12.93 -23.52 4.83
C PHE A 188 13.66 -24.86 4.81
N GLU A 189 14.88 -24.82 4.29
CA GLU A 189 15.93 -25.82 4.54
C GLU A 189 17.08 -25.11 5.25
N GLY A 190 17.29 -25.39 6.52
CA GLY A 190 18.20 -24.63 7.36
C GLY A 190 17.80 -23.14 7.37
N ASN A 191 18.69 -22.26 6.91
CA ASN A 191 18.45 -20.82 6.84
C ASN A 191 17.99 -20.33 5.45
N ARG A 192 17.76 -21.23 4.50
CA ARG A 192 17.33 -20.88 3.15
C ARG A 192 15.83 -21.04 3.00
N ALA A 193 15.14 -19.99 2.55
CA ALA A 193 13.75 -20.10 2.13
C ALA A 193 13.65 -20.91 0.83
N THR A 194 12.84 -21.96 0.83
CA THR A 194 12.68 -22.90 -0.27
C THR A 194 11.32 -22.80 -0.97
N GLY A 195 10.39 -22.06 -0.37
CA GLY A 195 9.06 -21.89 -0.96
C GLY A 195 8.03 -21.36 0.04
N VAL A 196 6.78 -21.61 -0.28
CA VAL A 196 5.64 -21.23 0.57
C VAL A 196 4.63 -22.37 0.65
N GLU A 197 3.97 -22.48 1.79
CA GLU A 197 2.77 -23.30 1.97
C GLU A 197 1.54 -22.44 1.72
N VAL A 198 0.60 -22.96 0.94
CA VAL A 198 -0.60 -22.22 0.50
C VAL A 198 -1.84 -23.07 0.73
N ALA A 199 -2.84 -22.50 1.38
CA ALA A 199 -4.20 -23.05 1.40
C ALA A 199 -4.92 -22.59 0.12
N TYR A 200 -5.19 -23.53 -0.77
CA TYR A 200 -5.80 -23.29 -2.07
C TYR A 200 -6.74 -24.44 -2.45
N ASP A 201 -7.93 -24.12 -2.91
CA ASP A 201 -8.96 -25.09 -3.31
C ASP A 201 -9.25 -26.18 -2.25
N GLY A 202 -9.37 -25.77 -1.00
CA GLY A 202 -9.64 -26.67 0.14
C GLY A 202 -8.49 -27.60 0.53
N LYS A 203 -7.32 -27.43 -0.07
CA LYS A 203 -6.10 -28.23 0.20
C LYS A 203 -4.97 -27.33 0.67
N VAL A 204 -4.02 -27.92 1.37
CA VAL A 204 -2.73 -27.30 1.68
C VAL A 204 -1.71 -27.81 0.68
N GLN A 205 -1.02 -26.90 0.00
CA GLN A 205 -0.07 -27.21 -1.06
C GLN A 205 1.24 -26.43 -0.81
N CYS A 206 2.36 -26.98 -1.26
CA CYS A 206 3.65 -26.29 -1.24
C CYS A 206 4.04 -25.84 -2.64
N ILE A 207 4.49 -24.60 -2.75
CA ILE A 207 5.02 -24.02 -3.99
C ILE A 207 6.50 -23.75 -3.75
N GLY A 208 7.36 -24.45 -4.48
CA GLY A 208 8.82 -24.29 -4.39
C GLY A 208 9.31 -23.00 -5.03
N ALA A 209 10.35 -22.41 -4.47
CA ALA A 209 11.04 -21.24 -4.99
C ALA A 209 12.45 -21.60 -5.44
N GLY A 210 12.73 -21.41 -6.72
CA GLY A 210 14.08 -21.67 -7.29
C GLY A 210 15.07 -20.55 -7.00
N LEU A 211 14.62 -19.31 -6.85
CA LEU A 211 15.48 -18.14 -6.63
C LEU A 211 15.23 -17.52 -5.27
N GLU A 212 14.04 -16.98 -5.05
CA GLU A 212 13.71 -16.21 -3.84
C GLU A 212 12.21 -16.28 -3.52
N VAL A 213 11.87 -15.94 -2.28
CA VAL A 213 10.49 -15.69 -1.84
C VAL A 213 10.36 -14.24 -1.43
N VAL A 214 9.49 -13.47 -2.12
CA VAL A 214 9.22 -12.07 -1.80
C VAL A 214 7.93 -11.98 -0.99
N LEU A 215 8.00 -11.48 0.23
CA LEU A 215 6.85 -11.29 1.12
C LEU A 215 6.32 -9.86 0.99
N SER A 216 5.16 -9.70 0.37
CA SER A 216 4.45 -8.42 0.21
C SER A 216 3.00 -8.51 0.69
N LEU A 217 2.76 -9.22 1.80
CA LEU A 217 1.43 -9.56 2.31
C LEU A 217 0.76 -8.40 3.07
N GLY A 218 1.41 -7.25 3.16
CA GLY A 218 0.94 -6.07 3.89
C GLY A 218 1.34 -6.06 5.37
N ALA A 219 1.02 -4.96 6.05
CA ALA A 219 1.50 -4.67 7.40
C ALA A 219 1.03 -5.65 8.49
N ILE A 220 -0.05 -6.37 8.25
CA ILE A 220 -0.60 -7.35 9.20
C ILE A 220 -0.16 -8.77 8.84
N HIS A 221 -0.31 -9.18 7.59
CA HIS A 221 -0.05 -10.57 7.22
C HIS A 221 1.45 -10.89 7.09
N THR A 222 2.30 -9.96 6.65
CA THR A 222 3.74 -10.21 6.57
C THR A 222 4.33 -10.56 7.93
N PRO A 223 4.14 -9.75 9.01
CA PRO A 223 4.58 -10.14 10.35
C PRO A 223 3.92 -11.42 10.84
N LYS A 224 2.63 -11.63 10.56
CA LYS A 224 1.92 -12.84 10.96
C LYS A 224 2.55 -14.11 10.38
N VAL A 225 2.90 -14.10 9.10
CA VAL A 225 3.54 -15.24 8.44
C VAL A 225 4.96 -15.45 8.98
N LEU A 226 5.71 -14.36 9.21
CA LEU A 226 7.06 -14.43 9.78
C LEU A 226 7.08 -14.85 11.25
N SER A 227 6.04 -14.54 12.03
CA SER A 227 5.94 -14.90 13.45
C SER A 227 5.33 -16.28 13.68
N ASN A 228 4.99 -17.02 12.62
CA ASN A 228 4.41 -18.36 12.76
C ASN A 228 5.47 -19.33 13.32
N PRO A 229 5.27 -19.90 14.54
CA PRO A 229 6.25 -20.80 15.17
C PRO A 229 6.52 -22.08 14.36
N ALA A 230 5.66 -22.43 13.41
CA ALA A 230 5.91 -23.52 12.46
C ALA A 230 7.05 -23.24 11.45
N LEU A 231 7.65 -22.04 11.47
CA LEU A 231 8.91 -21.78 10.73
C LEU A 231 10.09 -22.63 11.22
N ALA A 232 10.00 -23.19 12.43
CA ALA A 232 11.08 -23.97 13.04
C ALA A 232 10.98 -25.49 12.82
N THR A 233 9.94 -25.99 12.16
CA THR A 233 9.75 -27.42 11.93
C THR A 233 9.87 -27.75 10.45
N GLU A 234 10.76 -28.70 10.13
CA GLU A 234 10.80 -29.37 8.82
C GLU A 234 9.43 -30.02 8.55
N ALA A 235 8.63 -29.41 7.68
CA ALA A 235 7.41 -30.04 7.21
C ALA A 235 7.70 -30.71 5.87
N SER A 236 7.49 -32.00 5.82
CA SER A 236 7.40 -32.73 4.58
C SER A 236 6.19 -32.22 3.78
N CYS A 237 6.43 -31.37 2.80
CA CYS A 237 5.46 -31.08 1.78
C CYS A 237 5.64 -32.10 0.66
N ASP A 238 4.66 -32.92 0.41
CA ASP A 238 4.61 -33.68 -0.84
C ASP A 238 4.48 -32.68 -2.00
N ALA A 239 5.55 -32.55 -2.77
CA ALA A 239 5.58 -31.70 -3.95
C ALA A 239 4.62 -32.27 -4.99
N SER A 240 3.40 -31.75 -5.04
CA SER A 240 2.52 -31.97 -6.20
C SER A 240 3.01 -31.06 -7.31
N GLU A 241 3.43 -31.66 -8.42
CA GLU A 241 3.78 -30.96 -9.65
C GLU A 241 2.61 -30.07 -10.10
N TYR A 242 2.90 -28.78 -10.27
CA TYR A 242 2.02 -27.90 -11.02
C TYR A 242 2.24 -28.11 -12.51
N PRO A 243 1.15 -28.21 -13.32
CA PRO A 243 1.28 -28.29 -14.77
C PRO A 243 1.78 -26.99 -15.39
#